data_f693062586c0f9f7462b97fe79d864eb
#
_entry.id   f693062586c0f9f7462b97fe79d864eb
#
_cell.length_a   1.000
_cell.length_b   1.000
_cell.length_c   1.000
_cell.angle_alpha   90.00
_cell.angle_beta   90.00
_cell.angle_gamma   90.00
#
_symmetry.space_group_name_H-M   'P 1'
#
loop_
_entity.id
_entity.type
_entity.pdbx_description
1 polymer ?
#
loop_
_entity_poly.entity_id
_entity_poly.type
_entity_poly.pdbx_seq_one_letter_code
_entity_poly.pdbx_strand_id
1 'polypeptide(L)' 'CTFDCSFEYYEETIEKFVKEYGDGVVIDYDLNKINDHKSHSFYNVTSLEAFAKILDNPFAREWDKANNCKDIVYKLELI' A
#
# COMPACT_ATOMS: atom_id res chain seq x y z
N CYS A 1 0.62 -8.64 -0.66
CA CYS A 1 -0.66 -8.09 -0.19
C CYS A 1 -1.81 -8.91 -0.77
N THR A 2 -2.67 -9.39 0.09
CA THR A 2 -3.89 -10.11 -0.30
C THR A 2 -5.12 -9.38 0.27
N PHE A 3 -6.23 -9.42 -0.46
CA PHE A 3 -7.46 -8.69 -0.09
C PHE A 3 -8.68 -9.37 -0.71
N ASP A 4 -9.85 -9.14 -0.11
CA ASP A 4 -11.11 -9.74 -0.59
C ASP A 4 -11.76 -8.94 -1.71
N CYS A 5 -11.46 -7.63 -1.82
CA CYS A 5 -11.99 -6.80 -2.91
C CYS A 5 -11.28 -7.09 -4.23
N SER A 6 -11.76 -6.46 -5.32
CA SER A 6 -11.09 -6.59 -6.62
C SER A 6 -9.75 -5.83 -6.64
N PHE A 7 -8.87 -6.22 -7.55
CA PHE A 7 -7.61 -5.52 -7.75
C PHE A 7 -7.84 -4.07 -8.17
N GLU A 8 -8.83 -3.81 -9.01
CA GLU A 8 -9.16 -2.47 -9.48
C GLU A 8 -9.56 -1.56 -8.31
N TYR A 9 -10.33 -2.06 -7.37
CA TYR A 9 -10.68 -1.31 -6.17
C TYR A 9 -9.47 -1.05 -5.28
N TYR A 10 -8.61 -2.05 -5.12
CA TYR A 10 -7.35 -1.90 -4.40
C TYR A 10 -6.47 -0.83 -5.04
N GLU A 11 -6.32 -0.85 -6.36
CA GLU A 11 -5.53 0.14 -7.10
C GLU A 11 -6.06 1.55 -6.89
N GLU A 12 -7.38 1.75 -7.00
CA GLU A 12 -8.01 3.04 -6.72
C GLU A 12 -7.74 3.51 -5.30
N THR A 13 -7.84 2.60 -4.35
CA THR A 13 -7.61 2.90 -2.93
C THR A 13 -6.16 3.36 -2.71
N ILE A 14 -5.20 2.65 -3.27
CA ILE A 14 -3.78 3.01 -3.15
C ILE A 14 -3.51 4.37 -3.79
N GLU A 15 -4.08 4.64 -4.95
CA GLU A 15 -3.92 5.92 -5.63
C GLU A 15 -4.40 7.08 -4.75
N LYS A 16 -5.59 6.96 -4.16
CA LYS A 16 -6.14 7.96 -3.23
C LYS A 16 -5.31 8.07 -1.97
N PHE A 17 -4.88 6.94 -1.43
CA PHE A 17 -4.10 6.88 -0.20
C PHE A 17 -2.76 7.61 -0.36
N VAL A 18 -2.05 7.34 -1.45
CA VAL A 18 -0.77 8.00 -1.73
C VAL A 18 -0.98 9.50 -1.94
N LYS A 19 -2.05 9.89 -2.60
CA LYS A 19 -2.36 11.29 -2.84
C LYS A 19 -2.65 12.06 -1.54
N GLU A 20 -3.39 11.45 -0.62
CA GLU A 20 -3.78 12.09 0.64
C GLU A 20 -2.71 12.03 1.71
N TYR A 21 -2.05 10.89 1.84
CA TYR A 21 -1.16 10.62 2.99
C TYR A 21 0.30 10.47 2.59
N GLY A 22 0.57 10.20 1.32
CA GLY A 22 1.93 9.93 0.85
C GLY A 22 2.71 11.14 0.39
N ASP A 23 2.11 12.33 0.38
CA ASP A 23 2.78 13.54 -0.10
C ASP A 23 4.04 13.82 0.71
N GLY A 24 5.17 13.96 0.01
CA GLY A 24 6.47 14.17 0.64
C GLY A 24 7.11 12.89 1.20
N VAL A 25 6.42 11.76 1.21
CA VAL A 25 6.93 10.48 1.71
C VAL A 25 7.07 9.47 0.59
N VAL A 26 6.05 9.27 -0.23
CA VAL A 26 6.09 8.33 -1.35
C VAL A 26 6.52 9.09 -2.60
N ILE A 27 7.69 8.75 -3.14
CA ILE A 27 8.21 9.37 -4.37
C ILE A 27 7.51 8.78 -5.58
N ASP A 28 7.45 7.47 -5.64
CA ASP A 28 6.69 6.73 -6.64
C ASP A 28 6.32 5.35 -6.10
N TYR A 29 5.49 4.65 -6.83
CA TYR A 29 5.09 3.29 -6.46
C TYR A 29 4.71 2.51 -7.72
N ASP A 30 4.71 1.18 -7.58
CA ASP A 30 4.32 0.27 -8.65
C ASP A 30 3.46 -0.84 -8.07
N LEU A 31 2.32 -1.10 -8.72
CA LEU A 31 1.40 -2.15 -8.31
C LEU A 31 1.39 -3.23 -9.37
N ASN A 32 1.76 -4.45 -8.99
CA ASN A 32 1.80 -5.58 -9.89
C ASN A 32 0.69 -6.56 -9.54
N LYS A 33 -0.29 -6.66 -10.41
CA LYS A 33 -1.41 -7.58 -10.24
C LYS A 33 -0.95 -9.03 -10.39
N ILE A 34 -1.11 -9.80 -9.33
CA ILE A 34 -0.87 -11.24 -9.37
C ILE A 34 -2.18 -11.97 -9.75
N ASN A 35 -3.28 -11.56 -9.10
CA ASN A 35 -4.64 -11.97 -9.45
C ASN A 35 -5.61 -10.93 -8.86
N ASP A 36 -6.93 -11.15 -8.97
CA ASP A 36 -7.92 -10.19 -8.50
C ASP A 36 -7.85 -9.89 -7.01
N HIS A 37 -7.20 -10.75 -6.25
CA HIS A 37 -7.14 -10.66 -4.78
C HIS A 37 -5.72 -10.62 -4.25
N LYS A 38 -4.72 -10.39 -5.11
CA LYS A 38 -3.32 -10.35 -4.69
C LYS A 38 -2.52 -9.38 -5.55
N SER A 39 -1.68 -8.59 -4.88
CA SER A 39 -0.76 -7.64 -5.53
C SER A 39 0.63 -7.74 -4.92
N HIS A 40 1.65 -7.60 -5.75
CA HIS A 40 3.00 -7.27 -5.30
C HIS A 40 3.21 -5.78 -5.53
N SER A 41 3.35 -5.03 -4.45
CA SER A 41 3.44 -3.57 -4.51
C SER A 41 4.81 -3.09 -4.05
N PHE A 42 5.36 -2.14 -4.80
CA PHE A 42 6.67 -1.56 -4.51
C PHE A 42 6.52 -0.07 -4.30
N TYR A 43 7.15 0.45 -3.25
CA TYR A 43 7.09 1.87 -2.92
C TYR A 43 8.49 2.43 -2.75
N ASN A 44 8.77 3.53 -3.45
CA ASN A 44 9.99 4.30 -3.25
C ASN A 44 9.66 5.44 -2.30
N VAL A 45 10.23 5.41 -1.11
CA VAL A 45 9.86 6.34 -0.04
C VAL A 45 11.08 7.12 0.47
N THR A 46 10.84 8.33 0.97
CA THR A 46 11.88 9.19 1.53
C THR A 46 12.30 8.73 2.93
N SER A 47 11.38 8.09 3.67
CA SER A 47 11.63 7.61 5.03
C SER A 47 10.77 6.40 5.31
N LEU A 48 11.40 5.28 5.67
CA LEU A 48 10.67 4.06 6.05
C LEU A 48 9.85 4.28 7.31
N GLU A 49 10.35 5.06 8.26
CA GLU A 49 9.66 5.36 9.50
C GLU A 49 8.38 6.16 9.22
N ALA A 50 8.46 7.18 8.39
CA ALA A 50 7.30 7.98 8.01
C ALA A 50 6.28 7.14 7.24
N PHE A 51 6.73 6.27 6.35
CA PHE A 51 5.87 5.39 5.60
C PHE A 51 5.13 4.41 6.51
N ALA A 52 5.83 3.84 7.50
CA ALA A 52 5.22 2.95 8.48
C ALA A 52 4.11 3.65 9.27
N LYS A 53 4.32 4.90 9.63
CA LYS A 53 3.30 5.71 10.32
C LYS A 53 2.07 5.95 9.44
N ILE A 54 2.27 6.20 8.16
CA ILE A 54 1.19 6.37 7.20
C ILE A 54 0.35 5.09 7.11
N LEU A 55 0.99 3.94 7.02
CA LEU A 55 0.30 2.66 6.94
C LEU A 55 -0.48 2.32 8.22
N ASP A 56 -0.15 2.95 9.33
CA ASP A 56 -0.77 2.71 10.63
C ASP A 56 -1.89 3.70 10.94
N ASN A 57 -2.34 4.52 9.99
CA ASN A 57 -3.41 5.49 10.25
C ASN A 57 -4.78 4.80 10.32
N PRO A 58 -5.79 5.46 10.96
CA PRO A 58 -7.12 4.85 11.12
C PRO A 58 -7.80 4.46 9.81
N PHE A 59 -7.62 5.24 8.75
CA PHE A 59 -8.20 4.94 7.44
C PHE A 59 -7.65 3.62 6.90
N ALA A 60 -6.33 3.44 6.95
CA ALA A 60 -5.69 2.22 6.46
C ALA A 60 -6.13 1.00 7.27
N ARG A 61 -6.21 1.14 8.58
CA ARG A 61 -6.67 0.05 9.47
C ARG A 61 -8.10 -0.35 9.20
N GLU A 62 -9.00 0.61 9.04
CA GLU A 62 -10.40 0.34 8.73
C GLU A 62 -10.56 -0.32 7.37
N TRP A 63 -9.82 0.16 6.37
CA TRP A 63 -9.86 -0.41 5.03
C TRP A 63 -9.35 -1.86 5.04
N ASP A 64 -8.25 -2.12 5.74
CA ASP A 64 -7.68 -3.46 5.86
C ASP A 64 -8.68 -4.43 6.50
N LYS A 65 -9.36 -3.98 7.54
CA LYS A 65 -10.36 -4.76 8.23
C LYS A 65 -11.57 -5.04 7.34
N ALA A 66 -12.06 -4.02 6.65
CA ALA A 66 -13.24 -4.13 5.79
C ALA A 66 -13.01 -5.07 4.60
N ASN A 67 -11.78 -5.12 4.08
CA ASN A 67 -11.43 -5.90 2.90
C ASN A 67 -10.56 -7.11 3.21
N ASN A 68 -10.41 -7.43 4.49
CA ASN A 68 -9.57 -8.54 4.95
C ASN A 68 -8.16 -8.49 4.33
N CYS A 69 -7.59 -7.29 4.28
CA CYS A 69 -6.30 -7.06 3.65
C CYS A 69 -5.17 -7.51 4.58
N LYS A 70 -4.26 -8.31 4.05
CA LYS A 70 -3.08 -8.79 4.77
C LYS A 70 -1.84 -8.47 3.97
N ASP A 71 -0.88 -7.86 4.63
CA ASP A 71 0.38 -7.46 4.02
C ASP A 71 1.57 -8.15 4.68
N ILE A 72 2.54 -8.52 3.83
CA ILE A 72 3.87 -8.88 4.30
C ILE A 72 4.80 -7.82 3.72
N VAL A 73 5.49 -7.09 4.59
CA VAL A 73 6.32 -5.96 4.19
C VAL A 73 7.80 -6.35 4.22
N TYR A 74 8.47 -6.10 3.10
CA TYR A 74 9.91 -6.33 2.98
C TYR A 74 10.61 -5.02 2.65
N LYS A 75 11.75 -4.80 3.27
CA LYS A 75 12.64 -3.71 2.90
C LYS A 75 13.57 -4.21 1.80
N LEU A 76 13.58 -3.51 0.66
CA LEU A 76 14.49 -3.81 -0.44
C LEU A 76 15.70 -2.89 -0.37
N GLU A 77 16.90 -3.48 -0.42
CA GLU A 77 18.14 -2.73 -0.45
C GLU A 77 18.81 -2.91 -1.80
N LEU A 78 19.28 -1.78 -2.38
CA LEU A 78 20.07 -1.82 -3.60
C LEU A 78 21.51 -2.20 -3.22
N ILE A 79 22.04 -3.15 -3.96
CA ILE A 79 23.41 -3.62 -3.79
C ILE A 79 24.34 -2.83 -4.68
#